data_5dd0766b8f31b6ea9cca0cb2f6e7d958
#
_entry.id   5dd0766b8f31b6ea9cca0cb2f6e7d958
#
_cell.length_a   1.000
_cell.length_b   1.000
_cell.length_c   1.000
_cell.angle_alpha   90.00
_cell.angle_beta   90.00
_cell.angle_gamma   90.00
#
_symmetry.space_group_name_H-M   'P 1'
#
loop_
_entity.id
_entity.type
_entity.pdbx_description
1 polymer ?
#
loop_
_entity_poly.entity_id
_entity_poly.type
_entity_poly.pdbx_seq_one_letter_code
_entity_poly.pdbx_strand_id
1 'polypeptide(L)'
;MLSRLRDADLFSGANYRAAIAVAYLLPALMFGAMLRRDLGQIERGVDSIARERGSALFALVELARDWNALHGGVYVPVTDSTQPNPYLKVPRRDVTTTDGVAMTMVNPAFMTRMISEMTRLSQGLSFRSTSLSPVNPGNAPDGWERDALSRITRPDSEIAALTE
;
A
#
# COMPACT_ATOMS: atom_id res chain seq x y z
N MET A 1 -12.67 41.00 65.09
CA MET A 1 -12.99 41.12 63.69
C MET A 1 -12.37 40.00 62.81
N LEU A 2 -11.99 38.88 63.43
CA LEU A 2 -11.34 37.73 62.76
C LEU A 2 -12.14 36.41 62.85
N SER A 3 -13.43 36.45 63.28
CA SER A 3 -14.24 35.27 63.47
C SER A 3 -15.35 35.06 62.43
N ARG A 4 -15.38 35.81 61.32
CA ARG A 4 -16.40 35.68 60.28
C ARG A 4 -15.88 35.18 58.91
N LEU A 5 -14.65 34.67 58.86
CA LEU A 5 -14.19 33.95 57.67
C LEU A 5 -14.14 32.44 57.87
N ARG A 6 -14.84 32.00 58.83
CA ARG A 6 -14.96 30.61 59.19
C ARG A 6 -16.21 30.04 58.53
N ASP A 7 -15.99 29.06 57.71
CA ASP A 7 -17.00 28.10 57.24
C ASP A 7 -18.08 28.60 56.25
N ALA A 8 -17.74 29.51 55.37
CA ALA A 8 -18.57 29.76 54.23
C ALA A 8 -18.43 28.59 53.22
N ASP A 9 -19.37 27.68 53.32
CA ASP A 9 -19.92 26.84 52.21
C ASP A 9 -19.02 25.97 51.36
N LEU A 10 -17.81 25.68 51.77
CA LEU A 10 -16.97 24.66 51.07
C LEU A 10 -17.55 23.24 51.12
N PHE A 11 -18.43 23.00 52.12
CA PHE A 11 -19.09 21.71 52.35
C PHE A 11 -20.63 21.77 52.22
N SER A 12 -21.16 22.71 51.46
CA SER A 12 -22.58 22.62 51.09
C SER A 12 -22.76 21.32 50.27
N GLY A 13 -23.87 20.62 50.47
CA GLY A 13 -24.11 19.33 49.79
C GLY A 13 -24.06 19.44 48.27
N ALA A 14 -24.27 20.64 47.72
CA ALA A 14 -24.16 20.95 46.27
C ALA A 14 -22.66 20.97 45.87
N ASN A 15 -21.83 21.64 46.63
CA ASN A 15 -20.38 21.76 46.34
C ASN A 15 -19.67 20.41 46.46
N TYR A 16 -20.04 19.59 47.43
CA TYR A 16 -19.51 18.24 47.61
C TYR A 16 -19.87 17.33 46.41
N ARG A 17 -21.13 17.35 45.99
CA ARG A 17 -21.58 16.61 44.79
C ARG A 17 -20.88 17.07 43.53
N ALA A 18 -20.70 18.37 43.38
CA ALA A 18 -19.94 18.93 42.24
C ALA A 18 -18.45 18.51 42.27
N ALA A 19 -17.81 18.52 43.45
CA ALA A 19 -16.43 18.09 43.60
C ALA A 19 -16.26 16.60 43.29
N ILE A 20 -17.18 15.73 43.73
CA ILE A 20 -17.18 14.31 43.37
C ILE A 20 -17.37 14.14 41.84
N ALA A 21 -18.34 14.83 41.26
CA ALA A 21 -18.58 14.75 39.81
C ALA A 21 -17.33 15.14 39.02
N VAL A 22 -16.66 16.24 39.39
CA VAL A 22 -15.40 16.67 38.76
C VAL A 22 -14.29 15.64 38.96
N ALA A 23 -14.17 15.09 40.16
CA ALA A 23 -13.14 14.08 40.50
C ALA A 23 -13.23 12.79 39.66
N TYR A 24 -14.45 12.41 39.22
CA TYR A 24 -14.65 11.23 38.37
C TYR A 24 -14.78 11.57 36.88
N LEU A 25 -15.45 12.67 36.53
CA LEU A 25 -15.67 13.04 35.13
C LEU A 25 -14.36 13.52 34.45
N LEU A 26 -13.53 14.27 35.17
CA LEU A 26 -12.29 14.79 34.59
C LEU A 26 -11.33 13.67 34.19
N PRO A 27 -11.01 12.69 35.07
CA PRO A 27 -10.18 11.55 34.68
C PRO A 27 -10.81 10.69 33.58
N ALA A 28 -12.13 10.50 33.61
CA ALA A 28 -12.84 9.75 32.57
C ALA A 28 -12.74 10.44 31.19
N LEU A 29 -12.90 11.77 31.15
CA LEU A 29 -12.72 12.56 29.92
C LEU A 29 -11.27 12.54 29.45
N MET A 30 -10.30 12.68 30.36
CA MET A 30 -8.89 12.58 30.03
C MET A 30 -8.52 11.19 29.48
N PHE A 31 -9.02 10.14 30.10
CA PHE A 31 -8.81 8.78 29.63
C PHE A 31 -9.44 8.56 28.24
N GLY A 32 -10.67 9.01 28.06
CA GLY A 32 -11.35 8.95 26.75
C GLY A 32 -10.60 9.72 25.64
N ALA A 33 -10.07 10.89 25.99
CA ALA A 33 -9.26 11.69 25.07
C ALA A 33 -7.93 11.00 24.72
N MET A 34 -7.27 10.43 25.74
CA MET A 34 -6.03 9.66 25.56
C MET A 34 -6.26 8.41 24.69
N LEU A 35 -7.30 7.63 24.99
CA LEU A 35 -7.64 6.45 24.19
C LEU A 35 -7.92 6.78 22.74
N ARG A 36 -8.70 7.86 22.48
CA ARG A 36 -8.97 8.33 21.13
C ARG A 36 -7.70 8.77 20.40
N ARG A 37 -6.78 9.44 21.10
CA ARG A 37 -5.49 9.82 20.57
C ARG A 37 -4.64 8.60 20.20
N ASP A 38 -4.58 7.61 21.10
CA ASP A 38 -3.78 6.39 20.91
C ASP A 38 -4.31 5.55 19.73
N LEU A 39 -5.63 5.40 19.62
CA LEU A 39 -6.25 4.73 18.47
C LEU A 39 -5.90 5.45 17.16
N GLY A 40 -6.02 6.77 17.11
CA GLY A 40 -5.64 7.53 15.93
C GLY A 40 -4.12 7.53 15.63
N GLN A 41 -3.27 7.26 16.61
CA GLN A 41 -1.84 7.04 16.36
C GLN A 41 -1.57 5.66 15.77
N ILE A 42 -2.26 4.63 16.24
CA ILE A 42 -2.15 3.25 15.72
C ILE A 42 -2.59 3.23 14.24
N GLU A 43 -3.74 3.81 13.92
CA GLU A 43 -4.21 3.89 12.52
C GLU A 43 -3.18 4.58 11.61
N ARG A 44 -2.69 5.76 12.00
CA ARG A 44 -1.65 6.46 11.24
C ARG A 44 -0.34 5.67 11.12
N GLY A 45 0.02 4.93 12.18
CA GLY A 45 1.20 4.06 12.17
C GLY A 45 1.06 2.91 11.18
N VAL A 46 -0.10 2.26 11.14
CA VAL A 46 -0.39 1.18 10.17
C VAL A 46 -0.33 1.71 8.74
N ASP A 47 -0.98 2.86 8.48
CA ASP A 47 -0.97 3.49 7.15
C ASP A 47 0.44 3.85 6.70
N SER A 48 1.26 4.43 7.58
CA SER A 48 2.64 4.81 7.22
C SER A 48 3.50 3.59 6.90
N ILE A 49 3.39 2.51 7.68
CA ILE A 49 4.12 1.25 7.45
C ILE A 49 3.65 0.60 6.14
N ALA A 50 2.35 0.60 5.87
CA ALA A 50 1.81 0.03 4.65
C ALA A 50 2.33 0.79 3.41
N ARG A 51 2.32 2.13 3.46
CA ARG A 51 2.86 2.99 2.38
C ARG A 51 4.35 2.77 2.18
N GLU A 52 5.14 2.79 3.25
CA GLU A 52 6.60 2.60 3.18
C GLU A 52 6.95 1.24 2.56
N ARG A 53 6.27 0.17 2.98
CA ARG A 53 6.44 -1.17 2.40
C ARG A 53 6.02 -1.22 0.93
N GLY A 54 4.91 -0.59 0.60
CA GLY A 54 4.42 -0.49 -0.78
C GLY A 54 5.41 0.22 -1.69
N SER A 55 5.90 1.38 -1.26
CA SER A 55 6.89 2.17 -2.01
C SER A 55 8.22 1.43 -2.16
N ALA A 56 8.69 0.73 -1.11
CA ALA A 56 9.91 -0.08 -1.19
C ALA A 56 9.78 -1.26 -2.17
N LEU A 57 8.63 -1.95 -2.15
CA LEU A 57 8.34 -3.02 -3.09
C LEU A 57 8.26 -2.50 -4.53
N PHE A 58 7.60 -1.36 -4.72
CA PHE A 58 7.49 -0.72 -6.03
C PHE A 58 8.86 -0.35 -6.58
N ALA A 59 9.73 0.27 -5.77
CA ALA A 59 11.09 0.62 -6.18
C ALA A 59 11.92 -0.62 -6.57
N LEU A 60 11.76 -1.73 -5.85
CA LEU A 60 12.43 -2.99 -6.19
C LEU A 60 11.93 -3.56 -7.54
N VAL A 61 10.62 -3.51 -7.78
CA VAL A 61 10.03 -3.96 -9.05
C VAL A 61 10.51 -3.08 -10.22
N GLU A 62 10.55 -1.76 -10.03
CA GLU A 62 11.08 -0.83 -11.05
C GLU A 62 12.56 -1.13 -11.35
N LEU A 63 13.39 -1.31 -10.32
CA LEU A 63 14.80 -1.68 -10.50
C LEU A 63 14.96 -2.99 -11.29
N ALA A 64 14.16 -4.00 -10.98
CA ALA A 64 14.17 -5.27 -11.71
C ALA A 64 13.72 -5.11 -13.18
N ARG A 65 12.75 -4.24 -13.44
CA ARG A 65 12.30 -3.91 -14.80
C ARG A 65 13.39 -3.20 -15.60
N ASP A 66 14.06 -2.23 -14.98
CA ASP A 66 15.16 -1.49 -15.59
C ASP A 66 16.33 -2.42 -15.91
N TRP A 67 16.66 -3.30 -14.98
CA TRP A 67 17.70 -4.32 -15.21
C TRP A 67 17.34 -5.21 -16.41
N ASN A 68 16.11 -5.70 -16.49
CA ASN A 68 15.63 -6.50 -17.62
C ASN A 68 15.68 -5.72 -18.93
N ALA A 69 15.26 -4.43 -18.91
CA ALA A 69 15.26 -3.55 -20.08
C ALA A 69 16.69 -3.28 -20.59
N LEU A 70 17.64 -3.04 -19.69
CA LEU A 70 19.06 -2.84 -20.03
C LEU A 70 19.67 -4.04 -20.76
N HIS A 71 19.18 -5.26 -20.48
CA HIS A 71 19.61 -6.49 -21.14
C HIS A 71 18.80 -6.81 -22.41
N GLY A 72 17.85 -5.97 -22.78
CA GLY A 72 16.98 -6.21 -23.95
C GLY A 72 15.97 -7.35 -23.76
N GLY A 73 15.69 -7.71 -22.51
CA GLY A 73 14.91 -8.89 -22.14
C GLY A 73 15.80 -10.06 -21.72
N VAL A 74 15.23 -11.04 -21.05
CA VAL A 74 15.93 -12.26 -20.63
C VAL A 74 15.25 -13.49 -21.22
N TYR A 75 15.99 -14.51 -21.57
CA TYR A 75 15.46 -15.77 -22.07
C TYR A 75 15.34 -16.79 -20.94
N VAL A 76 14.18 -17.45 -20.89
CA VAL A 76 13.92 -18.52 -19.93
C VAL A 76 13.38 -19.76 -20.67
N PRO A 77 13.58 -20.97 -20.15
CA PRO A 77 12.99 -22.17 -20.75
C PRO A 77 11.46 -22.08 -20.82
N VAL A 78 10.89 -22.52 -21.93
CA VAL A 78 9.45 -22.68 -22.08
C VAL A 78 9.03 -23.87 -21.22
N THR A 79 8.06 -23.65 -20.33
CA THR A 79 7.47 -24.68 -19.44
C THR A 79 5.96 -24.52 -19.40
N ASP A 80 5.25 -25.43 -18.74
CA ASP A 80 3.80 -25.31 -18.56
C ASP A 80 3.40 -24.00 -17.83
N SER A 81 4.24 -23.51 -16.92
CA SER A 81 4.05 -22.25 -16.17
C SER A 81 4.61 -21.02 -16.88
N THR A 82 5.44 -21.19 -17.88
CA THR A 82 6.10 -20.08 -18.60
C THR A 82 5.95 -20.28 -20.10
N GLN A 83 4.83 -19.81 -20.61
CA GLN A 83 4.52 -19.86 -22.05
C GLN A 83 4.97 -18.58 -22.75
N PRO A 84 5.28 -18.63 -24.07
CA PRO A 84 5.60 -17.47 -24.86
C PRO A 84 4.53 -16.38 -24.76
N ASN A 85 4.96 -15.13 -24.54
CA ASN A 85 4.03 -13.99 -24.44
C ASN A 85 3.41 -13.67 -25.81
N PRO A 86 2.11 -13.89 -26.03
CA PRO A 86 1.47 -13.66 -27.34
C PRO A 86 1.43 -12.17 -27.75
N TYR A 87 1.56 -11.24 -26.77
CA TYR A 87 1.53 -9.81 -27.01
C TYR A 87 2.92 -9.24 -27.35
N LEU A 88 3.99 -10.01 -27.15
CA LEU A 88 5.36 -9.60 -27.47
C LEU A 88 5.67 -9.92 -28.94
N LYS A 89 5.55 -8.93 -29.81
CA LYS A 89 5.81 -9.06 -31.25
C LYS A 89 7.19 -8.50 -31.60
N VAL A 90 8.24 -9.22 -31.22
CA VAL A 90 9.63 -8.86 -31.51
C VAL A 90 10.34 -9.98 -32.25
N PRO A 91 11.34 -9.68 -33.12
CA PRO A 91 12.19 -10.69 -33.71
C PRO A 91 12.90 -11.51 -32.62
N ARG A 92 13.01 -12.81 -32.85
CA ARG A 92 13.69 -13.74 -31.91
C ARG A 92 13.06 -13.75 -30.51
N ARG A 93 11.74 -13.52 -30.39
CA ARG A 93 11.01 -13.73 -29.13
C ARG A 93 11.25 -15.13 -28.58
N ASP A 94 11.18 -16.12 -29.44
CA ASP A 94 11.42 -17.51 -29.12
C ASP A 94 12.68 -18.00 -29.86
N VAL A 95 13.54 -18.73 -29.16
CA VAL A 95 14.77 -19.29 -29.68
C VAL A 95 14.94 -20.71 -29.17
N THR A 96 15.76 -21.49 -29.84
CA THR A 96 16.15 -22.81 -29.37
C THR A 96 17.65 -22.84 -29.15
N THR A 97 18.08 -23.33 -28.00
CA THR A 97 19.50 -23.50 -27.71
C THR A 97 20.13 -24.61 -28.57
N THR A 98 21.44 -24.67 -28.62
CA THR A 98 22.18 -25.68 -29.41
C THR A 98 21.94 -27.12 -28.94
N ASP A 99 21.53 -27.30 -27.69
CA ASP A 99 21.15 -28.58 -27.08
C ASP A 99 19.63 -28.86 -27.15
N GLY A 100 18.88 -28.01 -27.89
CA GLY A 100 17.46 -28.27 -28.23
C GLY A 100 16.45 -27.73 -27.21
N VAL A 101 16.84 -26.94 -26.22
CA VAL A 101 15.92 -26.35 -25.26
C VAL A 101 15.19 -25.17 -25.88
N ALA A 102 13.85 -25.21 -25.88
CA ALA A 102 13.01 -24.08 -26.29
C ALA A 102 13.04 -22.98 -25.22
N MET A 103 13.36 -21.77 -25.64
CA MET A 103 13.46 -20.58 -24.78
C MET A 103 12.54 -19.49 -25.28
N THR A 104 11.96 -18.71 -24.38
CA THR A 104 11.15 -17.54 -24.73
C THR A 104 11.66 -16.29 -24.02
N MET A 105 11.51 -15.14 -24.66
CA MET A 105 11.91 -13.85 -24.10
C MET A 105 10.90 -13.36 -23.06
N VAL A 106 11.39 -13.05 -21.90
CA VAL A 106 10.68 -12.35 -20.82
C VAL A 106 11.09 -10.89 -20.84
N ASN A 107 10.21 -10.03 -21.33
CA ASN A 107 10.38 -8.58 -21.29
C ASN A 107 9.97 -8.01 -19.91
N PRO A 108 10.29 -6.73 -19.58
CA PRO A 108 9.99 -6.14 -18.26
C PRO A 108 8.52 -6.27 -17.84
N ALA A 109 7.58 -6.04 -18.76
CA ALA A 109 6.15 -6.14 -18.45
C ALA A 109 5.70 -7.58 -18.14
N PHE A 110 6.23 -8.56 -18.87
CA PHE A 110 5.93 -9.96 -18.61
C PHE A 110 6.55 -10.44 -17.29
N MET A 111 7.79 -10.02 -17.01
CA MET A 111 8.47 -10.30 -15.75
C MET A 111 7.66 -9.76 -14.56
N THR A 112 7.20 -8.52 -14.61
CA THR A 112 6.35 -7.92 -13.56
C THR A 112 5.11 -8.76 -13.28
N ARG A 113 4.43 -9.22 -14.33
CA ARG A 113 3.25 -10.07 -14.20
C ARG A 113 3.57 -11.42 -13.55
N MET A 114 4.67 -12.07 -13.95
CA MET A 114 5.11 -13.34 -13.36
C MET A 114 5.45 -13.19 -11.87
N ILE A 115 6.19 -12.14 -11.51
CA ILE A 115 6.52 -11.87 -10.10
C ILE A 115 5.26 -11.58 -9.30
N SER A 116 4.33 -10.77 -9.83
CA SER A 116 3.06 -10.48 -9.17
C SER A 116 2.23 -11.74 -8.90
N GLU A 117 2.17 -12.66 -9.85
CA GLU A 117 1.47 -13.92 -9.66
C GLU A 117 2.12 -14.77 -8.56
N MET A 118 3.45 -14.82 -8.52
CA MET A 118 4.19 -15.54 -7.46
C MET A 118 3.95 -14.92 -6.08
N THR A 119 3.97 -13.57 -5.96
CA THR A 119 3.73 -12.89 -4.68
C THR A 119 2.28 -13.02 -4.24
N ARG A 120 1.32 -13.00 -5.16
CA ARG A 120 -0.09 -13.23 -4.86
C ARG A 120 -0.32 -14.61 -4.24
N LEU A 121 0.31 -15.63 -4.79
CA LEU A 121 0.19 -17.03 -4.31
C LEU A 121 0.89 -17.25 -2.97
N SER A 122 2.01 -16.58 -2.72
CA SER A 122 2.84 -16.81 -1.53
C SER A 122 2.54 -15.87 -0.37
N GLN A 123 2.15 -14.63 -0.63
CA GLN A 123 2.02 -13.56 0.38
C GLN A 123 0.69 -12.81 0.32
N GLY A 124 -0.19 -13.13 -0.61
CA GLY A 124 -1.45 -12.39 -0.83
C GLY A 124 -1.25 -10.98 -1.38
N LEU A 125 -0.02 -10.60 -1.73
CA LEU A 125 0.30 -9.31 -2.34
C LEU A 125 0.18 -9.42 -3.86
N SER A 126 -0.51 -8.48 -4.48
CA SER A 126 -0.54 -8.38 -5.93
C SER A 126 -0.19 -6.96 -6.37
N PHE A 127 0.51 -6.86 -7.48
CA PHE A 127 0.80 -5.60 -8.15
C PHE A 127 0.72 -5.83 -9.66
N ARG A 128 0.37 -4.80 -10.40
CA ARG A 128 0.30 -4.89 -11.86
C ARG A 128 0.70 -3.57 -12.50
N SER A 129 1.19 -3.67 -13.72
CA SER A 129 1.36 -2.50 -14.57
C SER A 129 0.04 -2.22 -15.26
N THR A 130 -0.48 -1.02 -15.12
CA THR A 130 -1.71 -0.56 -15.79
C THR A 130 -1.44 0.66 -16.64
N SER A 131 -2.26 0.88 -17.65
CA SER A 131 -2.12 2.02 -18.59
C SER A 131 -3.48 2.37 -19.18
N LEU A 132 -3.69 3.65 -19.48
CA LEU A 132 -4.88 4.11 -20.22
C LEU A 132 -4.93 3.59 -21.67
N SER A 133 -3.77 3.17 -22.22
CA SER A 133 -3.65 2.60 -23.58
C SER A 133 -2.76 1.35 -23.54
N PRO A 134 -3.21 0.26 -22.93
CA PRO A 134 -2.39 -0.93 -22.75
C PRO A 134 -2.24 -1.73 -24.05
N VAL A 135 -1.02 -2.22 -24.33
CA VAL A 135 -0.78 -3.18 -25.42
C VAL A 135 -1.43 -4.54 -25.10
N ASN A 136 -1.34 -4.98 -23.84
CA ASN A 136 -2.04 -6.17 -23.36
C ASN A 136 -3.37 -5.73 -22.74
N PRO A 137 -4.54 -6.18 -23.25
CA PRO A 137 -5.85 -5.83 -22.69
C PRO A 137 -5.99 -6.16 -21.19
N GLY A 138 -5.28 -7.18 -20.68
CA GLY A 138 -5.24 -7.52 -19.25
C GLY A 138 -4.62 -6.44 -18.35
N ASN A 139 -3.96 -5.45 -18.94
CA ASN A 139 -3.40 -4.29 -18.24
C ASN A 139 -4.32 -3.06 -18.31
N ALA A 140 -5.56 -3.21 -18.78
CA ALA A 140 -6.54 -2.14 -18.75
C ALA A 140 -6.86 -1.75 -17.29
N PRO A 141 -6.96 -0.44 -16.99
CA PRO A 141 -7.24 0.03 -15.65
C PRO A 141 -8.68 -0.28 -15.26
N ASP A 142 -8.89 -0.60 -13.99
CA ASP A 142 -10.22 -0.59 -13.39
C ASP A 142 -10.74 0.84 -13.17
N GLY A 143 -11.90 0.99 -12.51
CA GLY A 143 -12.52 2.31 -12.30
C GLY A 143 -11.67 3.22 -11.42
N TRP A 144 -11.12 2.68 -10.33
CA TRP A 144 -10.28 3.43 -9.40
C TRP A 144 -8.92 3.79 -10.03
N GLU A 145 -8.27 2.81 -10.67
CA GLU A 145 -6.99 3.02 -11.35
C GLU A 145 -7.08 4.06 -12.47
N ARG A 146 -8.19 4.06 -13.22
CA ARG A 146 -8.43 5.05 -14.28
C ARG A 146 -8.53 6.46 -13.71
N ASP A 147 -9.26 6.64 -12.63
CA ASP A 147 -9.38 7.92 -11.94
C ASP A 147 -8.02 8.34 -11.34
N ALA A 148 -7.31 7.45 -10.69
CA ALA A 148 -5.98 7.70 -10.16
C ALA A 148 -5.00 8.11 -11.28
N LEU A 149 -4.93 7.36 -12.37
CA LEU A 149 -4.06 7.67 -13.51
C LEU A 149 -4.39 9.03 -14.14
N SER A 150 -5.65 9.45 -14.17
CA SER A 150 -6.05 10.76 -14.69
C SER A 150 -5.56 11.93 -13.82
N ARG A 151 -5.33 11.68 -12.52
CA ARG A 151 -4.86 12.68 -11.53
C ARG A 151 -3.34 12.70 -11.38
N ILE A 152 -2.65 11.66 -11.78
CA ILE A 152 -1.18 11.61 -11.76
C ILE A 152 -0.64 12.52 -12.87
N THR A 153 -0.05 13.64 -12.45
CA THR A 153 0.50 14.64 -13.37
C THR A 153 2.03 14.68 -13.38
N ARG A 154 2.68 13.99 -12.45
CA ARG A 154 4.14 13.91 -12.33
C ARG A 154 4.58 12.45 -12.18
N PRO A 155 5.77 12.08 -12.71
CA PRO A 155 6.27 10.71 -12.62
C PRO A 155 6.36 10.16 -11.20
N ASP A 156 6.67 11.01 -10.22
CA ASP A 156 6.88 10.62 -8.81
C ASP A 156 5.61 10.75 -7.96
N SER A 157 4.43 10.88 -8.60
CA SER A 157 3.17 11.00 -7.87
C SER A 157 2.67 9.63 -7.41
N GLU A 158 2.27 9.55 -6.16
CA GLU A 158 1.63 8.38 -5.55
C GLU A 158 0.20 8.72 -5.13
N ILE A 159 -0.72 7.83 -5.42
CA ILE A 159 -2.10 7.89 -4.94
C ILE A 159 -2.38 6.59 -4.19
N ALA A 160 -2.71 6.70 -2.92
CA ALA A 160 -3.08 5.57 -2.08
C ALA A 160 -4.54 5.68 -1.64
N ALA A 161 -5.23 4.55 -1.59
CA ALA A 161 -6.56 4.41 -1.00
C ALA A 161 -6.61 3.14 -0.16
N LEU A 162 -7.34 3.20 0.95
CA LEU A 162 -7.74 2.02 1.69
C LEU A 162 -9.06 1.54 1.10
N THR A 163 -9.12 0.26 0.75
CA THR A 163 -10.37 -0.41 0.38
C THR A 163 -10.81 -1.28 1.55
N GLU A 164 -12.06 -1.13 1.97
CA GLU A 164 -12.71 -2.02 2.95
C GLU A 164 -13.00 -3.38 2.34
#